data_86ed15cc9b995c3be009884e93ec5cd4
#
_entry.id   86ed15cc9b995c3be009884e93ec5cd4
#
_cell.length_a   1.000
_cell.length_b   1.000
_cell.length_c   1.000
_cell.angle_alpha   90.00
_cell.angle_beta   90.00
_cell.angle_gamma   90.00
#
_symmetry.space_group_name_H-M   'P 1'
#
loop_
_entity.id
_entity.type
_entity.pdbx_description
1 polymer ?
#
loop_
_entity_poly.entity_id
_entity_poly.type
_entity_poly.pdbx_seq_one_letter_code
_entity_poly.pdbx_strand_id
1 'polypeptide(L)'
;MNKIITGAIVTSCIFVLPTFAKQPNKPDLNADKEKIWISIGSDAIELINKSSNLTFSISDVQPTQKIQTLSRDIDNKMKTIVADRINIASIDKSQLGQLSEFMHENFKRCGGYIYHDSYKEALKYTKSASNVTPQTLVSYTIDNAEGVNSLLNELSASNLAATVNSLTTYNNRYYTSQTGKDAADWIKEHWSSISANRDDISVELYSHSWLQSSVVATITGTTNPDEIVIVGGHLDSINQSSPTNGRAPGADDNASGIAVITETLRAIVESGFKPKRTVQLMGYAAEEVGLRGSGAIAQEYKTAGKNVVGVAQFDMSGYKGTSNKDIVFMTDYTNSAQNTFMTQLIDTYLTDITYGFDQCGYGCSDHASWHN
;
A
#
# COMPACT_ATOMS: atom_id res chain seq x y z
N MET A 1 76.49 -44.30 -11.30
CA MET A 1 76.77 -44.07 -9.87
C MET A 1 75.63 -43.19 -9.34
N ASN A 2 74.62 -43.87 -8.78
CA ASN A 2 73.42 -43.24 -8.27
C ASN A 2 73.61 -42.89 -6.79
N LYS A 3 73.36 -41.62 -6.45
CA LYS A 3 73.19 -41.24 -5.04
C LYS A 3 71.71 -41.00 -4.77
N ILE A 4 71.18 -41.89 -3.91
CA ILE A 4 69.85 -41.80 -3.33
C ILE A 4 69.94 -40.85 -2.15
N ILE A 5 69.07 -39.80 -2.17
CA ILE A 5 68.86 -38.87 -1.06
C ILE A 5 67.51 -39.21 -0.47
N THR A 6 67.55 -39.75 0.74
CA THR A 6 66.41 -40.10 1.59
C THR A 6 65.94 -38.77 2.26
N GLY A 7 64.80 -38.26 1.89
CA GLY A 7 64.16 -37.15 2.58
C GLY A 7 63.18 -37.66 3.62
N ALA A 8 63.39 -37.31 4.88
CA ALA A 8 62.47 -37.60 5.97
C ALA A 8 61.26 -36.67 5.92
N ILE A 9 60.06 -37.28 5.84
CA ILE A 9 58.79 -36.55 5.94
C ILE A 9 58.46 -36.41 7.44
N VAL A 10 58.52 -35.20 7.97
CA VAL A 10 58.01 -34.89 9.31
C VAL A 10 56.53 -34.59 9.18
N THR A 11 55.68 -35.52 9.62
CA THR A 11 54.23 -35.34 9.68
C THR A 11 53.88 -34.55 10.94
N SER A 12 53.62 -33.25 10.82
CA SER A 12 53.05 -32.47 11.91
C SER A 12 51.54 -32.72 12.02
N CYS A 13 51.13 -33.45 13.04
CA CYS A 13 49.73 -33.53 13.43
C CYS A 13 49.28 -32.21 14.04
N ILE A 14 48.53 -31.44 13.28
CA ILE A 14 47.80 -30.26 13.80
C ILE A 14 46.52 -30.80 14.45
N PHE A 15 46.45 -30.75 15.77
CA PHE A 15 45.23 -30.97 16.53
C PHE A 15 44.34 -29.75 16.33
N VAL A 16 43.31 -29.87 15.48
CA VAL A 16 42.22 -28.90 15.42
C VAL A 16 41.25 -29.21 16.57
N LEU A 17 41.31 -28.40 17.60
CA LEU A 17 40.26 -28.41 18.66
C LEU A 17 38.92 -28.04 18.02
N PRO A 18 37.84 -28.77 18.30
CA PRO A 18 36.53 -28.36 17.82
C PRO A 18 36.14 -27.03 18.48
N THR A 19 36.05 -25.99 17.65
CA THR A 19 35.37 -24.74 18.07
C THR A 19 33.92 -25.11 18.37
N PHE A 20 33.54 -25.04 19.62
CA PHE A 20 32.15 -25.12 20.03
C PHE A 20 31.39 -24.03 19.31
N ALA A 21 30.58 -24.38 18.32
CA ALA A 21 29.61 -23.51 17.73
C ALA A 21 28.73 -22.97 18.85
N LYS A 22 28.76 -21.66 19.06
CA LYS A 22 27.88 -20.98 20.00
C LYS A 22 26.46 -21.37 19.64
N GLN A 23 25.76 -22.05 20.54
CA GLN A 23 24.35 -22.34 20.34
C GLN A 23 23.64 -21.01 20.09
N PRO A 24 22.68 -20.95 19.13
CA PRO A 24 21.88 -19.78 18.96
C PRO A 24 21.23 -19.49 20.31
N ASN A 25 21.41 -18.27 20.81
CA ASN A 25 20.78 -17.80 22.03
C ASN A 25 19.28 -18.12 21.92
N LYS A 26 18.71 -18.78 22.96
CA LYS A 26 17.26 -18.85 23.09
C LYS A 26 16.71 -17.42 22.91
N PRO A 27 15.61 -17.24 22.14
CA PRO A 27 14.98 -15.93 22.05
C PRO A 27 14.79 -15.40 23.46
N ASP A 28 15.26 -14.20 23.69
CA ASP A 28 15.07 -13.51 24.96
C ASP A 28 13.55 -13.22 25.09
N LEU A 29 12.88 -14.00 25.92
CA LEU A 29 11.44 -13.85 26.20
C LEU A 29 11.11 -12.51 26.90
N ASN A 30 12.12 -11.71 27.21
CA ASN A 30 12.04 -10.38 27.76
C ASN A 30 12.58 -9.31 26.81
N ALA A 31 12.66 -9.56 25.50
CA ALA A 31 12.81 -8.47 24.54
C ALA A 31 11.68 -7.48 24.81
N ASP A 32 12.02 -6.26 25.23
CA ASP A 32 11.06 -5.19 25.51
C ASP A 32 10.04 -5.15 24.36
N LYS A 33 8.78 -5.42 24.70
CA LYS A 33 7.69 -5.39 23.76
C LYS A 33 7.64 -4.00 23.16
N GLU A 34 7.97 -3.88 21.88
CA GLU A 34 7.99 -2.59 21.20
C GLU A 34 6.56 -2.07 21.07
N LYS A 35 6.22 -1.12 21.93
CA LYS A 35 4.91 -0.49 21.95
C LYS A 35 4.80 0.54 20.85
N ILE A 36 3.80 0.37 20.00
CA ILE A 36 3.49 1.31 18.94
C ILE A 36 2.09 1.89 19.13
N TRP A 37 1.76 2.91 18.38
CA TRP A 37 0.48 3.60 18.42
C TRP A 37 -0.31 3.36 17.15
N ILE A 38 -1.64 3.32 17.28
CA ILE A 38 -2.57 3.15 16.17
C ILE A 38 -3.72 4.16 16.26
N SER A 39 -4.21 4.58 15.10
CA SER A 39 -5.52 5.24 14.97
C SER A 39 -6.51 4.21 14.49
N ILE A 40 -7.61 4.02 15.19
CA ILE A 40 -8.60 2.96 14.96
C ILE A 40 -10.02 3.47 15.18
N GLY A 41 -10.99 2.96 14.44
CA GLY A 41 -12.40 3.36 14.56
C GLY A 41 -13.02 3.00 15.90
N SER A 42 -14.01 3.77 16.36
CA SER A 42 -14.72 3.50 17.61
C SER A 42 -15.54 2.21 17.58
N ASP A 43 -16.07 1.85 16.42
CA ASP A 43 -16.76 0.59 16.20
C ASP A 43 -15.86 -0.62 16.48
N ALA A 44 -14.61 -0.54 16.04
CA ALA A 44 -13.60 -1.57 16.31
C ALA A 44 -13.26 -1.65 17.81
N ILE A 45 -13.05 -0.50 18.46
CA ILE A 45 -12.82 -0.45 19.92
C ILE A 45 -13.98 -1.08 20.68
N GLU A 46 -15.23 -0.77 20.32
CA GLU A 46 -16.41 -1.34 20.96
C GLU A 46 -16.45 -2.87 20.80
N LEU A 47 -16.15 -3.36 19.61
CA LEU A 47 -16.15 -4.81 19.35
C LEU A 47 -15.01 -5.51 20.07
N ILE A 48 -13.81 -4.93 20.08
CA ILE A 48 -12.66 -5.44 20.82
C ILE A 48 -13.00 -5.58 22.31
N ASN A 49 -13.62 -4.55 22.89
CA ASN A 49 -14.01 -4.57 24.30
C ASN A 49 -15.11 -5.59 24.64
N LYS A 50 -15.92 -6.01 23.66
CA LYS A 50 -16.96 -7.04 23.81
C LYS A 50 -16.47 -8.46 23.58
N SER A 51 -15.29 -8.61 22.99
CA SER A 51 -14.73 -9.91 22.59
C SER A 51 -13.93 -10.56 23.73
N SER A 52 -14.17 -11.85 24.00
CA SER A 52 -13.62 -12.55 25.16
C SER A 52 -12.37 -13.39 24.90
N ASN A 53 -11.99 -13.64 23.66
CA ASN A 53 -10.89 -14.56 23.31
C ASN A 53 -9.89 -13.92 22.35
N LEU A 54 -9.48 -12.68 22.62
CA LEU A 54 -8.53 -11.98 21.79
C LEU A 54 -7.10 -12.51 21.99
N THR A 55 -6.38 -12.68 20.90
CA THR A 55 -4.95 -13.06 20.89
C THR A 55 -4.02 -11.85 20.97
N PHE A 56 -4.59 -10.66 21.01
CA PHE A 56 -3.90 -9.38 21.14
C PHE A 56 -4.57 -8.51 22.21
N SER A 57 -3.89 -7.44 22.62
CA SER A 57 -4.42 -6.46 23.55
C SER A 57 -4.07 -5.05 23.12
N ILE A 58 -5.04 -4.16 23.20
CA ILE A 58 -4.83 -2.71 23.03
C ILE A 58 -4.88 -2.02 24.40
N SER A 59 -4.14 -0.95 24.54
CA SER A 59 -4.10 -0.14 25.77
C SER A 59 -4.04 1.35 25.46
N ASP A 60 -4.08 2.18 26.51
CA ASP A 60 -3.98 3.65 26.40
C ASP A 60 -4.99 4.27 25.41
N VAL A 61 -6.20 3.70 25.33
CA VAL A 61 -7.24 4.16 24.41
C VAL A 61 -7.64 5.59 24.75
N GLN A 62 -7.44 6.51 23.81
CA GLN A 62 -7.78 7.92 23.91
C GLN A 62 -8.77 8.28 22.80
N PRO A 63 -10.02 8.68 23.14
CA PRO A 63 -10.97 9.14 22.16
C PRO A 63 -10.52 10.49 21.58
N THR A 64 -10.56 10.62 20.27
CA THR A 64 -10.29 11.89 19.58
C THR A 64 -11.57 12.66 19.31
N GLN A 65 -11.44 13.88 18.79
CA GLN A 65 -12.59 14.65 18.33
C GLN A 65 -13.23 13.96 17.10
N LYS A 66 -14.54 14.15 16.92
CA LYS A 66 -15.24 13.68 15.73
C LYS A 66 -14.62 14.29 14.47
N ILE A 67 -14.20 13.48 13.54
CA ILE A 67 -13.80 13.94 12.23
C ILE A 67 -15.09 14.21 11.43
N GLN A 68 -15.28 15.46 11.00
CA GLN A 68 -16.35 15.82 10.10
C GLN A 68 -15.75 15.97 8.70
N THR A 69 -16.14 15.11 7.79
CA THR A 69 -15.84 15.27 6.38
C THR A 69 -17.04 15.89 5.67
N LEU A 70 -16.77 16.88 4.81
CA LEU A 70 -17.77 17.41 3.90
C LEU A 70 -17.72 16.55 2.63
N SER A 71 -18.78 15.83 2.36
CA SER A 71 -18.94 15.10 1.11
C SER A 71 -20.11 15.68 0.31
N ARG A 72 -20.09 15.47 -0.99
CA ARG A 72 -21.25 15.72 -1.84
C ARG A 72 -21.97 14.41 -2.07
N ASP A 73 -23.30 14.44 -1.95
CA ASP A 73 -24.11 13.29 -2.33
C ASP A 73 -24.26 13.20 -3.86
N ILE A 74 -24.93 12.17 -4.31
CA ILE A 74 -25.18 11.90 -5.73
C ILE A 74 -25.92 13.06 -6.45
N ASP A 75 -26.62 13.90 -5.69
CA ASP A 75 -27.32 15.09 -6.19
C ASP A 75 -26.43 16.37 -6.12
N ASN A 76 -25.13 16.21 -5.86
CA ASN A 76 -24.16 17.30 -5.73
C ASN A 76 -24.42 18.26 -4.54
N LYS A 77 -25.25 17.83 -3.57
CA LYS A 77 -25.52 18.60 -2.35
C LYS A 77 -24.46 18.32 -1.30
N MET A 78 -23.98 19.38 -0.66
CA MET A 78 -23.04 19.25 0.46
C MET A 78 -23.72 18.54 1.63
N LYS A 79 -23.17 17.39 2.01
CA LYS A 79 -23.60 16.64 3.18
C LYS A 79 -22.44 16.56 4.17
N THR A 80 -22.70 16.92 5.42
CA THR A 80 -21.73 16.67 6.48
C THR A 80 -21.82 15.17 6.84
N ILE A 81 -20.79 14.42 6.52
CA ILE A 81 -20.62 13.06 7.00
C ILE A 81 -19.90 13.17 8.33
N VAL A 82 -20.54 12.72 9.39
CA VAL A 82 -19.89 12.52 10.67
C VAL A 82 -19.18 11.18 10.55
N ALA A 83 -17.88 11.21 10.23
CA ALA A 83 -17.05 10.02 10.34
C ALA A 83 -17.08 9.53 11.79
N ASP A 84 -17.01 8.22 11.97
CA ASP A 84 -16.93 7.61 13.29
C ASP A 84 -15.77 8.21 14.08
N ARG A 85 -15.91 8.20 15.40
CA ARG A 85 -14.85 8.68 16.28
C ARG A 85 -13.63 7.78 16.08
N ILE A 86 -12.51 8.39 15.72
CA ILE A 86 -11.23 7.71 15.73
C ILE A 86 -10.69 7.73 17.16
N ASN A 87 -10.11 6.62 17.58
CA ASN A 87 -9.39 6.53 18.84
C ASN A 87 -7.90 6.35 18.54
N ILE A 88 -7.07 6.93 19.39
CA ILE A 88 -5.66 6.57 19.46
C ILE A 88 -5.53 5.48 20.51
N ALA A 89 -4.85 4.40 20.17
CA ALA A 89 -4.57 3.31 21.09
C ALA A 89 -3.12 2.84 20.93
N SER A 90 -2.61 2.11 21.91
CA SER A 90 -1.30 1.47 21.78
C SER A 90 -1.45 -0.04 21.76
N ILE A 91 -0.55 -0.69 21.05
CA ILE A 91 -0.47 -2.14 20.88
C ILE A 91 1.00 -2.58 20.85
N ASP A 92 1.27 -3.82 21.23
CA ASP A 92 2.56 -4.46 20.98
C ASP A 92 2.73 -4.70 19.47
N LYS A 93 3.81 -4.23 18.89
CA LYS A 93 4.10 -4.35 17.46
C LYS A 93 4.02 -5.79 16.94
N SER A 94 4.37 -6.77 17.79
CA SER A 94 4.28 -8.19 17.45
C SER A 94 2.84 -8.69 17.29
N GLN A 95 1.85 -7.93 17.76
CA GLN A 95 0.43 -8.27 17.73
C GLN A 95 -0.35 -7.63 16.58
N LEU A 96 0.32 -6.87 15.70
CA LEU A 96 -0.33 -6.21 14.56
C LEU A 96 -1.04 -7.20 13.63
N GLY A 97 -0.42 -8.36 13.36
CA GLY A 97 -1.04 -9.40 12.53
C GLY A 97 -2.36 -9.91 13.09
N GLN A 98 -2.44 -10.11 14.43
CA GLN A 98 -3.67 -10.54 15.09
C GLN A 98 -4.75 -9.46 15.09
N LEU A 99 -4.36 -8.19 15.21
CA LEU A 99 -5.29 -7.08 15.05
C LEU A 99 -5.83 -7.01 13.61
N SER A 100 -4.97 -7.15 12.60
CA SER A 100 -5.40 -7.20 11.18
C SER A 100 -6.37 -8.35 10.94
N GLU A 101 -6.06 -9.57 11.46
CA GLU A 101 -6.98 -10.72 11.40
C GLU A 101 -8.36 -10.39 11.99
N PHE A 102 -8.38 -9.81 13.18
CA PHE A 102 -9.62 -9.41 13.84
C PHE A 102 -10.43 -8.41 12.99
N MET A 103 -9.77 -7.42 12.40
CA MET A 103 -10.42 -6.42 11.55
C MET A 103 -11.01 -7.04 10.28
N HIS A 104 -10.27 -7.93 9.63
CA HIS A 104 -10.75 -8.66 8.46
C HIS A 104 -11.95 -9.56 8.75
N GLU A 105 -11.87 -10.35 9.82
CA GLU A 105 -12.94 -11.29 10.15
C GLU A 105 -14.25 -10.59 10.51
N ASN A 106 -14.16 -9.52 11.29
CA ASN A 106 -15.35 -8.89 11.87
C ASN A 106 -15.91 -7.76 11.02
N PHE A 107 -15.07 -7.03 10.29
CA PHE A 107 -15.49 -5.86 9.51
C PHE A 107 -15.35 -6.06 8.00
N LYS A 108 -14.70 -7.16 7.57
CA LYS A 108 -14.36 -7.40 6.15
C LYS A 108 -13.58 -6.24 5.53
N ARG A 109 -12.64 -5.69 6.32
CA ARG A 109 -11.86 -4.49 6.01
C ARG A 109 -10.38 -4.83 5.98
N CYS A 110 -9.62 -4.30 5.02
CA CYS A 110 -8.16 -4.36 5.01
C CYS A 110 -7.60 -3.51 6.16
N GLY A 111 -6.55 -3.97 6.84
CA GLY A 111 -5.89 -3.30 7.96
C GLY A 111 -6.81 -2.79 9.07
N GLY A 112 -7.61 -1.80 8.78
CA GLY A 112 -8.64 -1.26 9.68
C GLY A 112 -8.11 -0.31 10.75
N TYR A 113 -6.83 0.03 10.70
CA TYR A 113 -6.16 0.98 11.57
C TYR A 113 -4.98 1.64 10.84
N ILE A 114 -4.50 2.75 11.36
CA ILE A 114 -3.29 3.40 10.85
C ILE A 114 -2.19 3.30 11.91
N TYR A 115 -1.02 2.87 11.49
CA TYR A 115 0.18 2.74 12.31
C TYR A 115 0.86 4.10 12.54
N HIS A 116 1.38 4.30 13.75
CA HIS A 116 2.18 5.47 14.11
C HIS A 116 3.35 5.05 15.01
N ASP A 117 4.54 5.57 14.75
CA ASP A 117 5.72 5.31 15.58
C ASP A 117 5.63 5.93 16.98
N SER A 118 4.75 6.93 17.16
CA SER A 118 4.60 7.61 18.44
C SER A 118 3.17 8.14 18.68
N TYR A 119 2.81 8.31 19.95
CA TYR A 119 1.57 8.99 20.35
C TYR A 119 1.45 10.40 19.77
N LYS A 120 2.58 11.14 19.70
CA LYS A 120 2.60 12.49 19.14
C LYS A 120 2.24 12.49 17.66
N GLU A 121 2.69 11.50 16.93
CA GLU A 121 2.37 11.33 15.51
C GLU A 121 0.90 10.98 15.32
N ALA A 122 0.39 9.98 16.06
CA ALA A 122 -1.03 9.63 16.08
C ALA A 122 -1.92 10.84 16.39
N LEU A 123 -1.54 11.65 17.37
CA LEU A 123 -2.26 12.86 17.75
C LEU A 123 -2.21 13.94 16.65
N LYS A 124 -1.06 14.10 15.98
CA LYS A 124 -0.91 15.02 14.86
C LYS A 124 -1.80 14.57 13.69
N TYR A 125 -1.79 13.29 13.36
CA TYR A 125 -2.63 12.70 12.32
C TYR A 125 -4.12 12.99 12.57
N THR A 126 -4.63 12.65 13.73
CA THR A 126 -6.04 12.83 14.08
C THR A 126 -6.47 14.31 14.13
N LYS A 127 -5.57 15.23 14.49
CA LYS A 127 -5.81 16.68 14.43
C LYS A 127 -5.80 17.20 12.99
N SER A 128 -4.93 16.69 12.13
CA SER A 128 -4.89 17.10 10.72
C SER A 128 -6.15 16.65 9.99
N ALA A 129 -6.61 15.44 10.22
CA ALA A 129 -7.84 14.90 9.65
C ALA A 129 -9.10 15.69 10.08
N SER A 130 -9.07 16.36 11.24
CA SER A 130 -10.18 17.22 11.69
C SER A 130 -10.13 18.66 11.15
N ASN A 131 -9.00 19.11 10.64
CA ASN A 131 -8.79 20.45 10.08
C ASN A 131 -8.73 20.37 8.55
N VAL A 132 -9.82 19.96 7.91
CA VAL A 132 -9.94 20.06 6.46
C VAL A 132 -9.95 21.54 6.09
N THR A 133 -8.77 22.10 5.80
CA THR A 133 -8.68 23.37 5.10
C THR A 133 -9.35 23.16 3.75
N PRO A 134 -10.26 24.07 3.30
CA PRO A 134 -10.78 23.99 1.96
C PRO A 134 -9.60 23.94 1.00
N GLN A 135 -9.34 22.77 0.43
CA GLN A 135 -8.34 22.65 -0.62
C GLN A 135 -8.75 23.62 -1.73
N THR A 136 -7.79 24.36 -2.24
CA THR A 136 -8.01 25.22 -3.44
C THR A 136 -8.69 24.32 -4.47
N LEU A 137 -9.90 24.71 -4.90
CA LEU A 137 -10.68 23.92 -5.84
C LEU A 137 -9.86 23.75 -7.12
N VAL A 138 -9.27 22.57 -7.28
CA VAL A 138 -8.63 22.20 -8.54
C VAL A 138 -9.76 22.11 -9.56
N SER A 139 -9.67 22.90 -10.63
CA SER A 139 -10.62 22.80 -11.74
C SER A 139 -10.18 21.61 -12.60
N TYR A 140 -10.97 20.56 -12.58
CA TYR A 140 -10.77 19.40 -13.45
C TYR A 140 -11.51 19.63 -14.77
N THR A 141 -10.82 19.41 -15.89
CA THR A 141 -11.38 19.52 -17.25
C THR A 141 -11.12 18.24 -18.02
N ILE A 142 -12.12 17.78 -18.77
CA ILE A 142 -11.98 16.67 -19.71
C ILE A 142 -11.63 17.28 -21.06
N ASP A 143 -10.34 17.35 -21.37
CA ASP A 143 -9.83 18.09 -22.53
C ASP A 143 -8.79 17.29 -23.36
N ASN A 144 -8.59 16.00 -23.07
CA ASN A 144 -7.59 15.17 -23.74
C ASN A 144 -8.17 13.83 -24.26
N ALA A 145 -9.23 13.90 -25.06
CA ALA A 145 -9.90 12.71 -25.59
C ALA A 145 -8.97 11.83 -26.44
N GLU A 146 -8.07 12.45 -27.22
CA GLU A 146 -7.11 11.71 -28.05
C GLU A 146 -6.16 10.89 -27.18
N GLY A 147 -5.56 11.50 -26.17
CA GLY A 147 -4.66 10.80 -25.24
C GLY A 147 -5.36 9.70 -24.45
N VAL A 148 -6.59 9.94 -23.97
CA VAL A 148 -7.37 8.90 -23.27
C VAL A 148 -7.68 7.73 -24.18
N ASN A 149 -8.18 7.98 -25.40
CA ASN A 149 -8.52 6.90 -26.32
C ASN A 149 -7.28 6.12 -26.77
N SER A 150 -6.12 6.76 -26.94
CA SER A 150 -4.88 6.05 -27.26
C SER A 150 -4.47 5.08 -26.14
N LEU A 151 -4.63 5.47 -24.88
CA LEU A 151 -4.37 4.60 -23.74
C LEU A 151 -5.39 3.45 -23.63
N LEU A 152 -6.67 3.74 -23.79
CA LEU A 152 -7.73 2.74 -23.70
C LEU A 152 -7.60 1.63 -24.75
N ASN A 153 -7.14 1.98 -25.97
CA ASN A 153 -6.91 1.03 -27.05
C ASN A 153 -5.78 0.02 -26.76
N GLU A 154 -4.86 0.35 -25.86
CA GLU A 154 -3.76 -0.54 -25.48
C GLU A 154 -4.11 -1.50 -24.35
N LEU A 155 -5.23 -1.31 -23.65
CA LEU A 155 -5.56 -2.12 -22.47
C LEU A 155 -5.88 -3.58 -22.84
N SER A 156 -5.36 -4.50 -22.04
CA SER A 156 -5.50 -5.93 -22.25
C SER A 156 -5.82 -6.69 -20.97
N ALA A 157 -6.98 -7.33 -20.95
CA ALA A 157 -7.39 -8.19 -19.83
C ALA A 157 -6.44 -9.37 -19.60
N SER A 158 -5.79 -9.87 -20.66
CA SER A 158 -4.81 -10.96 -20.56
C SER A 158 -3.55 -10.54 -19.82
N ASN A 159 -3.12 -9.27 -19.94
CA ASN A 159 -1.96 -8.74 -19.22
C ASN A 159 -2.28 -8.52 -17.75
N LEU A 160 -3.50 -8.02 -17.45
CA LEU A 160 -3.99 -7.96 -16.06
C LEU A 160 -3.94 -9.34 -15.40
N ALA A 161 -4.52 -10.35 -16.06
CA ALA A 161 -4.52 -11.72 -15.56
C ALA A 161 -3.10 -12.29 -15.40
N ALA A 162 -2.17 -11.99 -16.32
CA ALA A 162 -0.79 -12.44 -16.24
C ALA A 162 -0.07 -11.86 -15.02
N THR A 163 -0.28 -10.58 -14.73
CA THR A 163 0.30 -9.94 -13.53
C THR A 163 -0.25 -10.55 -12.24
N VAL A 164 -1.58 -10.71 -12.12
CA VAL A 164 -2.21 -11.37 -10.98
C VAL A 164 -1.67 -12.78 -10.80
N ASN A 165 -1.62 -13.58 -11.88
CA ASN A 165 -1.10 -14.94 -11.84
C ASN A 165 0.35 -14.99 -11.35
N SER A 166 1.21 -14.08 -11.79
CA SER A 166 2.62 -14.02 -11.36
C SER A 166 2.72 -13.73 -9.87
N LEU A 167 2.00 -12.74 -9.37
CA LEU A 167 2.04 -12.34 -7.95
C LEU A 167 1.44 -13.41 -7.03
N THR A 168 0.46 -14.17 -7.49
CA THR A 168 -0.16 -15.25 -6.71
C THR A 168 0.67 -16.53 -6.62
N THR A 169 1.79 -16.62 -7.34
CA THR A 169 2.76 -17.72 -7.21
C THR A 169 3.54 -17.68 -5.90
N TYR A 170 3.73 -16.49 -5.35
CA TYR A 170 4.39 -16.33 -4.05
C TYR A 170 3.55 -16.97 -2.94
N ASN A 171 4.20 -17.58 -1.93
CA ASN A 171 3.49 -18.16 -0.80
C ASN A 171 2.64 -17.11 -0.07
N ASN A 172 3.23 -15.97 0.19
CA ASN A 172 2.57 -14.72 0.57
C ASN A 172 3.47 -13.57 0.08
N ARG A 173 2.97 -12.34 0.22
CA ARG A 173 3.75 -11.13 -0.05
C ARG A 173 3.87 -10.26 1.21
N TYR A 174 3.91 -10.92 2.37
CA TYR A 174 3.95 -10.23 3.65
C TYR A 174 5.24 -9.41 3.81
N TYR A 175 5.13 -8.21 4.35
CA TYR A 175 6.19 -7.19 4.34
C TYR A 175 7.51 -7.59 5.03
N THR A 176 7.50 -8.57 5.93
CA THR A 176 8.70 -9.11 6.59
C THR A 176 9.13 -10.48 6.07
N SER A 177 8.39 -11.07 5.12
CA SER A 177 8.76 -12.35 4.52
C SER A 177 9.74 -12.17 3.36
N GLN A 178 10.56 -13.21 3.11
CA GLN A 178 11.44 -13.21 1.94
C GLN A 178 10.63 -13.14 0.64
N THR A 179 9.50 -13.86 0.56
CA THR A 179 8.63 -13.86 -0.61
C THR A 179 7.95 -12.51 -0.83
N GLY A 180 7.71 -11.73 0.24
CA GLY A 180 7.26 -10.34 0.15
C GLY A 180 8.31 -9.44 -0.49
N LYS A 181 9.58 -9.57 -0.07
CA LYS A 181 10.70 -8.86 -0.71
C LYS A 181 10.84 -9.26 -2.18
N ASP A 182 10.85 -10.57 -2.46
CA ASP A 182 11.03 -11.08 -3.83
C ASP A 182 9.92 -10.61 -4.77
N ALA A 183 8.68 -10.45 -4.27
CA ALA A 183 7.57 -9.88 -5.03
C ALA A 183 7.80 -8.40 -5.37
N ALA A 184 8.33 -7.60 -4.44
CA ALA A 184 8.68 -6.19 -4.70
C ALA A 184 9.81 -6.09 -5.75
N ASP A 185 10.83 -6.93 -5.64
CA ASP A 185 11.91 -7.00 -6.62
C ASP A 185 11.38 -7.39 -8.00
N TRP A 186 10.49 -8.39 -8.08
CA TRP A 186 9.85 -8.79 -9.33
C TRP A 186 9.04 -7.66 -9.97
N ILE A 187 8.24 -6.93 -9.19
CA ILE A 187 7.48 -5.78 -9.72
C ILE A 187 8.45 -4.73 -10.28
N LYS A 188 9.50 -4.40 -9.55
CA LYS A 188 10.51 -3.44 -10.00
C LYS A 188 11.18 -3.88 -11.32
N GLU A 189 11.58 -5.14 -11.42
CA GLU A 189 12.19 -5.69 -12.64
C GLU A 189 11.20 -5.70 -13.81
N HIS A 190 9.95 -6.11 -13.56
CA HIS A 190 8.90 -6.16 -14.56
C HIS A 190 8.57 -4.76 -15.10
N TRP A 191 8.37 -3.77 -14.23
CA TRP A 191 8.13 -2.39 -14.64
C TRP A 191 9.33 -1.78 -15.37
N SER A 192 10.55 -2.11 -14.94
CA SER A 192 11.77 -1.68 -15.65
C SER A 192 11.87 -2.28 -17.05
N SER A 193 11.46 -3.54 -17.21
CA SER A 193 11.42 -4.20 -18.51
C SER A 193 10.39 -3.58 -19.45
N ILE A 194 9.19 -3.28 -18.94
CA ILE A 194 8.13 -2.59 -19.71
C ILE A 194 8.64 -1.23 -20.21
N SER A 195 9.35 -0.47 -19.36
CA SER A 195 9.78 0.89 -19.67
C SER A 195 11.18 1.00 -20.29
N ALA A 196 11.82 -0.11 -20.66
CA ALA A 196 13.23 -0.15 -21.07
C ALA A 196 13.59 0.77 -22.26
N ASN A 197 12.63 1.12 -23.11
CA ASN A 197 12.83 1.98 -24.28
C ASN A 197 12.33 3.43 -24.08
N ARG A 198 12.12 3.84 -22.82
CA ARG A 198 11.58 5.17 -22.44
C ARG A 198 12.53 5.88 -21.50
N ASP A 199 13.26 6.87 -22.00
CA ASP A 199 14.23 7.67 -21.23
C ASP A 199 13.57 8.59 -20.19
N ASP A 200 12.27 8.86 -20.33
CA ASP A 200 11.48 9.68 -19.42
C ASP A 200 10.85 8.86 -18.29
N ILE A 201 11.14 7.55 -18.21
CA ILE A 201 10.61 6.66 -17.17
C ILE A 201 11.76 6.07 -16.34
N SER A 202 11.69 6.20 -15.02
CA SER A 202 12.56 5.50 -14.07
C SER A 202 11.73 4.60 -13.15
N VAL A 203 12.31 3.46 -12.71
CA VAL A 203 11.69 2.54 -11.76
C VAL A 203 12.64 2.25 -10.62
N GLU A 204 12.24 2.57 -9.41
CA GLU A 204 13.09 2.49 -8.22
C GLU A 204 12.39 1.76 -7.08
N LEU A 205 13.19 1.17 -6.18
CA LEU A 205 12.73 0.68 -4.88
C LEU A 205 12.80 1.81 -3.85
N TYR A 206 11.70 2.04 -3.16
CA TYR A 206 11.67 2.86 -1.97
C TYR A 206 11.87 1.97 -0.75
N SER A 207 13.05 2.07 -0.13
CA SER A 207 13.45 1.23 1.01
C SER A 207 12.79 1.67 2.31
N HIS A 208 12.39 0.71 3.11
CA HIS A 208 11.84 0.90 4.43
C HIS A 208 12.74 0.28 5.51
N SER A 209 12.36 0.41 6.78
CA SER A 209 13.08 -0.23 7.90
C SER A 209 12.78 -1.73 8.05
N TRP A 210 11.98 -2.30 7.16
CA TRP A 210 11.66 -3.72 7.04
C TRP A 210 12.09 -4.28 5.69
N LEU A 211 11.86 -5.58 5.46
CA LEU A 211 12.47 -6.32 4.35
C LEU A 211 11.90 -5.92 2.98
N GLN A 212 10.58 -5.77 2.87
CA GLN A 212 9.90 -5.43 1.64
C GLN A 212 9.99 -3.92 1.35
N SER A 213 10.43 -3.56 0.15
CA SER A 213 10.41 -2.17 -0.35
C SER A 213 9.08 -1.87 -1.03
N SER A 214 8.69 -0.60 -1.08
CA SER A 214 7.71 -0.12 -2.05
C SER A 214 8.38 0.06 -3.42
N VAL A 215 7.58 0.06 -4.49
CA VAL A 215 8.07 0.25 -5.86
C VAL A 215 7.49 1.52 -6.44
N VAL A 216 8.32 2.37 -7.04
CA VAL A 216 7.91 3.64 -7.64
C VAL A 216 8.40 3.72 -9.08
N ALA A 217 7.47 3.78 -10.03
CA ALA A 217 7.77 4.14 -11.41
C ALA A 217 7.40 5.61 -11.63
N THR A 218 8.34 6.41 -12.12
CA THR A 218 8.16 7.84 -12.39
C THR A 218 8.21 8.10 -13.87
N ILE A 219 7.12 8.62 -14.43
CA ILE A 219 7.02 9.13 -15.80
C ILE A 219 7.14 10.65 -15.72
N THR A 220 8.27 11.20 -16.15
CA THR A 220 8.56 12.63 -16.03
C THR A 220 7.65 13.46 -16.92
N GLY A 221 7.02 14.48 -16.35
CA GLY A 221 6.12 15.39 -17.07
C GLY A 221 6.85 16.26 -18.08
N THR A 222 6.22 16.49 -19.22
CA THR A 222 6.81 17.27 -20.31
C THR A 222 6.71 18.78 -20.16
N THR A 223 5.73 19.27 -19.40
CA THR A 223 5.42 20.71 -19.29
C THR A 223 5.41 21.18 -17.83
N ASN A 224 4.84 20.39 -16.96
CA ASN A 224 4.67 20.67 -15.53
C ASN A 224 5.27 19.55 -14.68
N PRO A 225 6.60 19.30 -14.77
CA PRO A 225 7.21 18.14 -14.10
C PRO A 225 7.15 18.20 -12.57
N ASP A 226 6.98 19.37 -11.98
CA ASP A 226 6.85 19.56 -10.53
C ASP A 226 5.44 19.25 -10.00
N GLU A 227 4.42 19.14 -10.88
CA GLU A 227 3.08 18.71 -10.52
C GLU A 227 2.99 17.18 -10.64
N ILE A 228 2.70 16.50 -9.52
CA ILE A 228 2.76 15.05 -9.44
C ILE A 228 1.34 14.48 -9.32
N VAL A 229 1.00 13.55 -10.20
CA VAL A 229 -0.18 12.68 -10.11
C VAL A 229 0.28 11.29 -9.72
N ILE A 230 -0.33 10.72 -8.68
CA ILE A 230 0.02 9.39 -8.17
C ILE A 230 -1.11 8.41 -8.45
N VAL A 231 -0.77 7.21 -8.92
CA VAL A 231 -1.66 6.07 -9.04
C VAL A 231 -1.05 4.92 -8.24
N GLY A 232 -1.74 4.47 -7.22
CA GLY A 232 -1.21 3.53 -6.25
C GLY A 232 -2.05 2.27 -6.07
N GLY A 233 -1.41 1.26 -5.50
CA GLY A 233 -1.98 0.02 -4.98
C GLY A 233 -0.96 -0.65 -4.07
N HIS A 234 -1.40 -1.46 -3.10
CA HIS A 234 -0.42 -2.15 -2.26
C HIS A 234 0.02 -3.48 -2.86
N LEU A 235 1.24 -3.85 -2.56
CA LEU A 235 1.86 -5.05 -3.12
C LEU A 235 1.96 -6.21 -2.13
N ASP A 236 1.78 -5.94 -0.84
CA ASP A 236 1.79 -6.96 0.19
C ASP A 236 0.48 -7.76 0.24
N SER A 237 0.51 -8.87 0.93
CA SER A 237 -0.66 -9.70 1.27
C SER A 237 -0.39 -10.41 2.58
N ILE A 238 -1.45 -10.73 3.32
CA ILE A 238 -1.34 -11.31 4.65
C ILE A 238 -2.14 -12.62 4.78
N ASN A 239 -1.54 -13.63 5.41
CA ASN A 239 -2.30 -14.70 6.05
C ASN A 239 -2.44 -14.35 7.52
N GLN A 240 -3.62 -14.05 7.94
CA GLN A 240 -3.89 -13.51 9.27
C GLN A 240 -3.51 -14.47 10.40
N SER A 241 -3.76 -15.77 10.21
CA SER A 241 -3.43 -16.80 11.21
C SER A 241 -1.93 -17.13 11.28
N SER A 242 -1.19 -16.86 10.20
CA SER A 242 0.24 -17.13 10.09
C SER A 242 0.91 -16.14 9.15
N PRO A 243 1.06 -14.87 9.54
CA PRO A 243 1.44 -13.80 8.62
C PRO A 243 2.72 -14.05 7.83
N THR A 244 3.77 -14.56 8.49
CA THR A 244 5.08 -14.78 7.85
C THR A 244 5.12 -16.04 6.99
N ASN A 245 4.43 -17.12 7.41
CA ASN A 245 4.60 -18.45 6.82
C ASN A 245 3.34 -18.99 6.13
N GLY A 246 2.17 -18.46 6.47
CA GLY A 246 0.90 -18.90 5.90
C GLY A 246 0.77 -18.49 4.44
N ARG A 247 0.06 -19.31 3.66
CA ARG A 247 -0.23 -18.98 2.28
C ARG A 247 -1.25 -17.83 2.21
N ALA A 248 -0.90 -16.79 1.47
CA ALA A 248 -1.75 -15.65 1.17
C ALA A 248 -1.48 -15.20 -0.28
N PRO A 249 -2.13 -15.81 -1.27
CA PRO A 249 -1.92 -15.44 -2.67
C PRO A 249 -2.33 -14.01 -2.97
N GLY A 250 -3.31 -13.46 -2.23
CA GLY A 250 -3.74 -12.07 -2.35
C GLY A 250 -4.07 -11.69 -3.80
N ALA A 251 -4.94 -12.48 -4.47
CA ALA A 251 -5.23 -12.29 -5.89
C ALA A 251 -6.03 -11.01 -6.14
N ASP A 252 -7.09 -10.81 -5.34
CA ASP A 252 -7.89 -9.59 -5.36
C ASP A 252 -7.25 -8.54 -4.45
N ASP A 253 -6.91 -8.92 -3.25
CA ASP A 253 -6.26 -8.09 -2.24
C ASP A 253 -4.75 -8.40 -2.15
N ASN A 254 -3.83 -7.64 -2.79
CA ASN A 254 -4.15 -6.64 -3.80
C ASN A 254 -3.26 -6.81 -5.05
N ALA A 255 -3.08 -8.07 -5.54
CA ALA A 255 -2.42 -8.27 -6.83
C ALA A 255 -3.24 -7.66 -7.98
N SER A 256 -4.57 -7.53 -7.81
CA SER A 256 -5.46 -6.90 -8.79
C SER A 256 -5.16 -5.41 -8.97
N GLY A 257 -4.96 -4.66 -7.88
CA GLY A 257 -4.56 -3.25 -7.95
C GLY A 257 -3.18 -3.07 -8.59
N ILE A 258 -2.21 -3.91 -8.23
CA ILE A 258 -0.89 -3.90 -8.89
C ILE A 258 -1.02 -4.23 -10.38
N ALA A 259 -1.92 -5.13 -10.76
CA ALA A 259 -2.17 -5.43 -12.18
C ALA A 259 -2.72 -4.21 -12.94
N VAL A 260 -3.66 -3.47 -12.35
CA VAL A 260 -4.19 -2.20 -12.93
C VAL A 260 -3.06 -1.20 -13.16
N ILE A 261 -2.18 -1.01 -12.17
CA ILE A 261 -1.06 -0.07 -12.26
C ILE A 261 -0.04 -0.54 -13.32
N THR A 262 0.27 -1.82 -13.35
CA THR A 262 1.19 -2.42 -14.33
C THR A 262 0.66 -2.25 -15.76
N GLU A 263 -0.62 -2.52 -15.99
CA GLU A 263 -1.25 -2.36 -17.30
C GLU A 263 -1.34 -0.88 -17.69
N THR A 264 -1.55 0.02 -16.73
CA THR A 264 -1.47 1.47 -16.97
C THR A 264 -0.07 1.88 -17.45
N LEU A 265 0.99 1.39 -16.81
CA LEU A 265 2.37 1.64 -17.26
C LEU A 265 2.59 1.14 -18.69
N ARG A 266 2.16 -0.09 -18.95
CA ARG A 266 2.32 -0.69 -20.29
C ARG A 266 1.57 0.12 -21.35
N ALA A 267 0.32 0.50 -21.09
CA ALA A 267 -0.47 1.31 -22.02
C ALA A 267 0.18 2.68 -22.30
N ILE A 268 0.76 3.33 -21.28
CA ILE A 268 1.52 4.59 -21.42
C ILE A 268 2.74 4.38 -22.34
N VAL A 269 3.44 3.25 -22.19
CA VAL A 269 4.63 2.95 -23.00
C VAL A 269 4.23 2.63 -24.45
N GLU A 270 3.29 1.70 -24.66
CA GLU A 270 2.88 1.23 -25.99
C GLU A 270 2.20 2.33 -26.84
N SER A 271 1.34 3.15 -26.21
CA SER A 271 0.73 4.30 -26.89
C SER A 271 1.72 5.43 -27.21
N GLY A 272 2.92 5.41 -26.63
CA GLY A 272 3.87 6.53 -26.69
C GLY A 272 3.40 7.79 -25.97
N PHE A 273 2.36 7.68 -25.13
CA PHE A 273 1.81 8.82 -24.39
C PHE A 273 2.86 9.46 -23.47
N LYS A 274 2.97 10.79 -23.53
CA LYS A 274 3.84 11.59 -22.67
C LYS A 274 2.98 12.59 -21.87
N PRO A 275 2.83 12.39 -20.56
CA PRO A 275 2.00 13.27 -19.74
C PRO A 275 2.60 14.68 -19.63
N LYS A 276 1.76 15.68 -19.45
CA LYS A 276 2.23 17.05 -19.15
C LYS A 276 2.76 17.18 -17.73
N ARG A 277 2.12 16.49 -16.77
CA ARG A 277 2.53 16.39 -15.37
C ARG A 277 3.31 15.12 -15.15
N THR A 278 4.14 15.09 -14.13
CA THR A 278 4.76 13.84 -13.69
C THR A 278 3.69 12.87 -13.20
N VAL A 279 3.74 11.64 -13.69
CA VAL A 279 2.89 10.55 -13.20
C VAL A 279 3.77 9.55 -12.44
N GLN A 280 3.38 9.21 -11.23
CA GLN A 280 4.06 8.19 -10.44
C GLN A 280 3.10 7.03 -10.19
N LEU A 281 3.57 5.83 -10.56
CA LEU A 281 2.88 4.59 -10.30
C LEU A 281 3.55 3.93 -9.09
N MET A 282 2.78 3.63 -8.04
CA MET A 282 3.34 3.18 -6.76
C MET A 282 2.75 1.85 -6.32
N GLY A 283 3.61 0.86 -6.06
CA GLY A 283 3.27 -0.34 -5.33
C GLY A 283 3.69 -0.18 -3.87
N TYR A 284 2.75 -0.02 -2.95
CA TYR A 284 3.04 0.23 -1.54
C TYR A 284 3.31 -1.06 -0.77
N ALA A 285 4.30 -1.05 0.11
CA ALA A 285 4.60 -2.14 1.02
C ALA A 285 3.85 -1.97 2.34
N ALA A 286 3.54 -3.08 3.02
CA ALA A 286 3.04 -3.09 4.39
C ALA A 286 1.73 -2.29 4.60
N GLU A 287 0.81 -2.35 3.63
CA GLU A 287 -0.55 -1.80 3.76
C GLU A 287 -1.32 -2.55 4.85
N GLU A 288 -1.31 -3.88 4.79
CA GLU A 288 -2.05 -4.84 5.62
C GLU A 288 -1.75 -4.73 7.13
N VAL A 289 -0.74 -3.98 7.48
CA VAL A 289 -0.33 -3.72 8.86
C VAL A 289 -0.31 -2.23 9.18
N GLY A 290 -1.27 -1.47 8.61
CA GLY A 290 -1.58 -0.10 8.96
C GLY A 290 -1.00 0.97 8.04
N LEU A 291 -1.05 0.78 6.72
CA LEU A 291 -0.70 1.77 5.68
C LEU A 291 0.75 2.27 5.78
N ARG A 292 1.67 1.41 6.21
CA ARG A 292 3.01 1.85 6.64
C ARG A 292 3.87 2.36 5.50
N GLY A 293 3.82 1.71 4.34
CA GLY A 293 4.61 2.10 3.17
C GLY A 293 4.15 3.40 2.56
N SER A 294 2.86 3.53 2.30
CA SER A 294 2.27 4.76 1.78
C SER A 294 2.40 5.92 2.77
N GLY A 295 2.23 5.64 4.08
CA GLY A 295 2.40 6.63 5.15
C GLY A 295 3.81 7.22 5.17
N ALA A 296 4.85 6.36 5.05
CA ALA A 296 6.24 6.80 5.00
C ALA A 296 6.52 7.69 3.77
N ILE A 297 6.06 7.27 2.58
CA ILE A 297 6.25 8.02 1.34
C ILE A 297 5.49 9.35 1.40
N ALA A 298 4.23 9.35 1.79
CA ALA A 298 3.41 10.56 1.88
C ALA A 298 4.00 11.58 2.88
N GLN A 299 4.49 11.12 4.03
CA GLN A 299 5.15 11.99 5.01
C GLN A 299 6.47 12.58 4.48
N GLU A 300 7.26 11.79 3.74
CA GLU A 300 8.47 12.29 3.10
C GLU A 300 8.13 13.35 2.04
N TYR A 301 7.14 13.09 1.18
CA TYR A 301 6.70 14.03 0.14
C TYR A 301 6.21 15.35 0.74
N LYS A 302 5.42 15.26 1.80
CA LYS A 302 4.96 16.44 2.55
C LYS A 302 6.14 17.23 3.15
N THR A 303 7.12 16.53 3.73
CA THR A 303 8.30 17.17 4.34
C THR A 303 9.20 17.82 3.29
N ALA A 304 9.32 17.20 2.12
CA ALA A 304 10.06 17.72 0.97
C ALA A 304 9.29 18.81 0.20
N GLY A 305 8.04 19.11 0.55
CA GLY A 305 7.20 20.10 -0.13
C GLY A 305 6.87 19.74 -1.57
N LYS A 306 6.79 18.44 -1.90
CA LYS A 306 6.43 18.00 -3.25
C LYS A 306 4.99 18.40 -3.58
N ASN A 307 4.76 18.85 -4.80
CA ASN A 307 3.45 19.31 -5.27
C ASN A 307 2.62 18.13 -5.82
N VAL A 308 2.00 17.37 -4.94
CA VAL A 308 1.09 16.27 -5.31
C VAL A 308 -0.30 16.86 -5.59
N VAL A 309 -0.74 16.81 -6.84
CA VAL A 309 -2.00 17.42 -7.31
C VAL A 309 -3.16 16.44 -7.42
N GLY A 310 -2.92 15.15 -7.33
CA GLY A 310 -3.96 14.12 -7.32
C GLY A 310 -3.39 12.74 -6.98
N VAL A 311 -4.18 11.94 -6.28
CA VAL A 311 -3.85 10.55 -5.94
C VAL A 311 -5.06 9.68 -6.22
N ALA A 312 -4.87 8.58 -6.94
CA ALA A 312 -5.85 7.51 -7.11
C ALA A 312 -5.28 6.20 -6.56
N GLN A 313 -6.06 5.49 -5.76
CA GLN A 313 -5.71 4.20 -5.19
C GLN A 313 -6.61 3.12 -5.79
N PHE A 314 -6.01 2.01 -6.21
CA PHE A 314 -6.71 0.81 -6.66
C PHE A 314 -6.50 -0.32 -5.67
N ASP A 315 -7.61 -0.81 -5.15
CA ASP A 315 -7.62 -1.85 -4.15
C ASP A 315 -8.80 -2.78 -4.40
N MET A 316 -8.56 -4.11 -4.34
CA MET A 316 -9.54 -5.15 -4.60
C MET A 316 -10.29 -4.95 -5.93
N SER A 317 -9.53 -4.77 -7.02
CA SER A 317 -10.06 -4.42 -8.34
C SER A 317 -10.41 -5.64 -9.23
N GLY A 318 -10.20 -6.86 -8.75
CA GLY A 318 -10.32 -8.10 -9.54
C GLY A 318 -11.60 -8.87 -9.31
N TYR A 319 -12.36 -8.62 -8.23
CA TYR A 319 -13.57 -9.36 -7.89
C TYR A 319 -14.78 -8.45 -7.72
N LYS A 320 -15.81 -8.72 -8.51
CA LYS A 320 -17.07 -7.98 -8.46
C LYS A 320 -17.92 -8.46 -7.27
N GLY A 321 -17.84 -7.75 -6.15
CA GLY A 321 -18.56 -8.10 -4.92
C GLY A 321 -20.09 -7.96 -4.99
N THR A 322 -20.62 -7.17 -5.95
CA THR A 322 -22.06 -6.99 -6.20
C THR A 322 -22.37 -7.13 -7.68
N SER A 323 -23.60 -7.57 -8.02
CA SER A 323 -24.01 -7.75 -9.42
C SER A 323 -24.26 -6.45 -10.18
N ASN A 324 -24.44 -5.33 -9.48
CA ASN A 324 -24.94 -4.08 -10.04
C ASN A 324 -23.93 -2.92 -10.02
N LYS A 325 -22.69 -3.15 -9.56
CA LYS A 325 -21.62 -2.16 -9.57
C LYS A 325 -20.33 -2.80 -10.06
N ASP A 326 -19.64 -2.12 -10.96
CA ASP A 326 -18.32 -2.51 -11.48
C ASP A 326 -17.20 -1.82 -10.70
N ILE A 327 -17.41 -0.56 -10.28
CA ILE A 327 -16.46 0.25 -9.52
C ILE A 327 -17.18 0.88 -8.31
N VAL A 328 -16.51 0.91 -7.17
CA VAL A 328 -16.99 1.61 -5.97
C VAL A 328 -15.95 2.64 -5.55
N PHE A 329 -16.38 3.89 -5.46
CA PHE A 329 -15.55 4.99 -4.96
C PHE A 329 -15.74 5.15 -3.45
N MET A 330 -14.65 5.10 -2.70
CA MET A 330 -14.68 5.47 -1.29
C MET A 330 -14.83 6.99 -1.15
N THR A 331 -15.62 7.42 -0.18
CA THR A 331 -15.95 8.83 0.03
C THR A 331 -15.30 9.42 1.27
N ASP A 332 -14.75 8.60 2.13
CA ASP A 332 -13.97 9.00 3.29
C ASP A 332 -12.47 9.02 2.97
N TYR A 333 -11.74 9.95 3.56
CA TYR A 333 -10.32 10.22 3.28
C TYR A 333 -10.02 10.51 1.80
N THR A 334 -11.01 10.97 1.03
CA THR A 334 -10.90 11.29 -0.39
C THR A 334 -11.29 12.75 -0.67
N ASN A 335 -10.96 13.22 -1.87
CA ASN A 335 -11.37 14.53 -2.36
C ASN A 335 -12.64 14.36 -3.21
N SER A 336 -13.76 14.95 -2.77
CA SER A 336 -15.05 14.84 -3.48
C SER A 336 -15.04 15.43 -4.88
N ALA A 337 -14.25 16.49 -5.13
CA ALA A 337 -14.11 17.05 -6.48
C ALA A 337 -13.33 16.11 -7.41
N GLN A 338 -12.30 15.45 -6.90
CA GLN A 338 -11.58 14.42 -7.65
C GLN A 338 -12.47 13.20 -7.93
N ASN A 339 -13.23 12.71 -6.94
CA ASN A 339 -14.18 11.61 -7.15
C ASN A 339 -15.22 11.97 -8.22
N THR A 340 -15.76 13.20 -8.19
CA THR A 340 -16.70 13.69 -9.21
C THR A 340 -16.02 13.70 -10.58
N PHE A 341 -14.78 14.16 -10.68
CA PHE A 341 -14.06 14.18 -11.95
C PHE A 341 -13.82 12.76 -12.49
N MET A 342 -13.45 11.82 -11.63
CA MET A 342 -13.24 10.43 -12.04
C MET A 342 -14.53 9.77 -12.53
N THR A 343 -15.68 10.05 -11.89
CA THR A 343 -16.97 9.54 -12.39
C THR A 343 -17.36 10.19 -13.73
N GLN A 344 -17.05 11.47 -13.94
CA GLN A 344 -17.25 12.14 -15.24
C GLN A 344 -16.37 11.53 -16.34
N LEU A 345 -15.16 11.06 -16.02
CA LEU A 345 -14.32 10.32 -16.97
C LEU A 345 -14.95 8.98 -17.36
N ILE A 346 -15.51 8.25 -16.39
CA ILE A 346 -16.24 7.00 -16.66
C ILE A 346 -17.45 7.30 -17.54
N ASP A 347 -18.28 8.25 -17.20
CA ASP A 347 -19.48 8.64 -17.98
C ASP A 347 -19.12 9.07 -19.42
N THR A 348 -17.92 9.62 -19.61
CA THR A 348 -17.47 10.09 -20.93
C THR A 348 -16.86 8.99 -21.79
N TYR A 349 -16.05 8.13 -21.21
CA TYR A 349 -15.21 7.18 -21.98
C TYR A 349 -15.55 5.71 -21.76
N LEU A 350 -16.27 5.36 -20.70
CA LEU A 350 -16.55 3.98 -20.26
C LEU A 350 -18.03 3.80 -19.95
N THR A 351 -18.90 4.14 -20.90
CA THR A 351 -20.36 4.24 -20.74
C THR A 351 -21.06 2.96 -20.29
N ASP A 352 -20.40 1.81 -20.47
CA ASP A 352 -20.91 0.49 -20.06
C ASP A 352 -20.52 0.13 -18.61
N ILE A 353 -19.67 0.94 -17.96
CA ILE A 353 -19.21 0.71 -16.60
C ILE A 353 -20.17 1.36 -15.60
N THR A 354 -20.64 0.57 -14.63
CA THR A 354 -21.48 1.06 -13.54
C THR A 354 -20.62 1.34 -12.30
N TYR A 355 -20.86 2.48 -11.65
CA TYR A 355 -20.16 2.80 -10.42
C TYR A 355 -21.11 3.12 -9.26
N GLY A 356 -20.55 3.16 -8.06
CA GLY A 356 -21.24 3.54 -6.84
C GLY A 356 -20.30 4.20 -5.86
N PHE A 357 -20.83 4.57 -4.69
CA PHE A 357 -20.08 5.19 -3.61
C PHE A 357 -20.31 4.43 -2.33
N ASP A 358 -19.27 4.32 -1.50
CA ASP A 358 -19.32 3.70 -0.18
C ASP A 358 -18.37 4.40 0.79
N GLN A 359 -18.39 3.97 2.04
CA GLN A 359 -17.56 4.47 3.13
C GLN A 359 -17.02 3.32 3.94
N CYS A 360 -15.76 3.41 4.33
CA CYS A 360 -15.17 2.48 5.28
C CYS A 360 -15.42 2.88 6.74
N GLY A 361 -15.56 4.18 7.01
CA GLY A 361 -15.60 4.72 8.37
C GLY A 361 -14.20 4.96 8.99
N TYR A 362 -13.14 4.65 8.26
CA TYR A 362 -11.73 4.79 8.66
C TYR A 362 -10.82 4.84 7.43
N GLY A 363 -9.52 5.06 7.61
CA GLY A 363 -8.53 4.99 6.52
C GLY A 363 -8.29 3.55 6.09
N CYS A 364 -9.09 3.03 5.18
CA CYS A 364 -9.15 1.61 4.84
C CYS A 364 -8.21 1.16 3.73
N SER A 365 -7.50 2.08 3.11
CA SER A 365 -6.43 1.78 2.16
C SER A 365 -5.49 2.98 2.01
N ASP A 366 -4.45 2.85 1.22
CA ASP A 366 -3.33 3.80 1.12
C ASP A 366 -3.71 5.23 0.71
N HIS A 367 -4.90 5.45 0.10
CA HIS A 367 -5.40 6.80 -0.17
C HIS A 367 -5.46 7.67 1.08
N ALA A 368 -5.72 7.06 2.25
CA ALA A 368 -5.81 7.78 3.52
C ALA A 368 -4.47 8.38 3.96
N SER A 369 -3.34 7.78 3.56
CA SER A 369 -2.00 8.32 3.82
C SER A 369 -1.75 9.65 3.13
N TRP A 370 -2.42 9.90 2.00
CA TRP A 370 -2.27 11.11 1.19
C TRP A 370 -3.27 12.21 1.51
N HIS A 371 -4.21 11.95 2.39
CA HIS A 371 -5.27 12.89 2.75
C HIS A 371 -4.79 14.05 3.64
N ASN A 372 -3.58 14.01 4.20
CA ASN A 372 -3.04 14.95 5.20
C ASN A 372 -2.18 16.08 4.61
#